data_902740a1ad86a102ef63766310f4d7cc
#
_entry.id   902740a1ad86a102ef63766310f4d7cc
#
_cell.length_a   1.000
_cell.length_b   1.000
_cell.length_c   1.000
_cell.angle_alpha   90.00
_cell.angle_beta   90.00
_cell.angle_gamma   90.00
#
_symmetry.space_group_name_H-M   'P 1'
#
loop_
_entity.id
_entity.type
_entity.pdbx_description
1 polymer ?
#
loop_
_entity_poly.entity_id
_entity_poly.type
_entity_poly.pdbx_seq_one_letter_code
_entity_poly.pdbx_strand_id
1 'polypeptide(L)'
;VGDVGVMVLNAQNGWEVGSELQSRYARILNKPLIGVVNQLDGDKANFDATIEGVRAASSVKPVIVQYPVNQGAGFDSFIDVLMMKLYKFVDENGKREEHPIPESEMERAQALNQELAEAAAVYDDALMELYFEKGSLTQDDIRAGLKLGVSKRDIMPIFCASGKRDIGTKRLMEFIINVGPGPLKAPAFLSTEGEELLANDNEPVVVFVFKSQIEQHIGEITYFRVVRGKVTEGMELVNSRTGNKEKLSQLFAVAGKNRVKVTELSAGDIGCTVKLKGTRTNDTLAAPSTPVTVEPIVFPEPRYRAAVKAKEQSDEEKLGKLLNDAKYEDPTILVEYSKELKQTIIQGQGEHHLNILKQRLSTENKMELEYFAPKIPYRETITKVAQADYRHKKQSGGSGQFGEVHMVIEPYYEGMPEPTKYKVNGQEIAVSVKGKEEYDLPWGGKLQYYNSIVGGAIDARFMPAILKGIMEKMDEGPLTGSYARDIRVVIYYGKMHPV
;
A
#
# COMPACT_ATOMS: atom_id res chain seq x y z
N VAL A 1 8.47 -7.19 -6.66
CA VAL A 1 9.70 -6.62 -7.24
C VAL A 1 10.83 -7.65 -7.29
N GLY A 2 11.08 -8.42 -6.20
CA GLY A 2 12.06 -9.50 -6.20
C GLY A 2 11.63 -10.71 -7.04
N ASP A 3 12.58 -11.55 -7.46
CA ASP A 3 12.32 -12.76 -8.27
C ASP A 3 12.04 -13.97 -7.40
N VAL A 4 12.64 -14.02 -6.20
CA VAL A 4 12.45 -15.07 -5.19
C VAL A 4 12.30 -14.43 -3.82
N GLY A 5 11.40 -14.98 -3.01
CA GLY A 5 11.21 -14.60 -1.62
C GLY A 5 12.00 -15.51 -0.68
N VAL A 6 12.62 -14.94 0.36
CA VAL A 6 13.18 -15.70 1.47
C VAL A 6 12.24 -15.57 2.66
N MET A 7 11.56 -16.67 3.00
CA MET A 7 10.67 -16.73 4.16
C MET A 7 11.45 -17.10 5.40
N VAL A 8 11.60 -16.16 6.32
CA VAL A 8 12.31 -16.37 7.58
C VAL A 8 11.32 -16.80 8.66
N LEU A 9 11.49 -18.02 9.17
CA LEU A 9 10.65 -18.64 10.19
C LEU A 9 11.40 -18.61 11.53
N ASN A 10 10.70 -18.27 12.60
CA ASN A 10 11.28 -18.30 13.95
C ASN A 10 11.25 -19.72 14.49
N ALA A 11 12.41 -20.29 14.82
CA ALA A 11 12.54 -21.65 15.34
C ALA A 11 11.83 -21.88 16.69
N GLN A 12 11.51 -20.81 17.45
CA GLN A 12 10.85 -20.91 18.74
C GLN A 12 9.32 -20.87 18.62
N ASN A 13 8.81 -20.14 17.63
CA ASN A 13 7.38 -19.89 17.48
C ASN A 13 6.76 -20.70 16.30
N GLY A 14 7.59 -21.17 15.38
CA GLY A 14 7.12 -21.90 14.21
C GLY A 14 6.37 -21.02 13.19
N TRP A 15 5.26 -21.54 12.69
CA TRP A 15 4.40 -20.83 11.75
C TRP A 15 3.48 -19.86 12.47
N GLU A 16 3.64 -18.58 12.21
CA GLU A 16 2.89 -17.49 12.85
C GLU A 16 1.97 -16.77 11.84
N VAL A 17 1.11 -15.88 12.33
CA VAL A 17 0.23 -15.06 11.48
C VAL A 17 1.03 -14.25 10.43
N GLY A 18 2.23 -13.77 10.79
CA GLY A 18 3.13 -13.12 9.85
C GLY A 18 3.58 -14.04 8.71
N SER A 19 3.88 -15.30 9.01
CA SER A 19 4.25 -16.33 8.02
C SER A 19 3.09 -16.63 7.09
N GLU A 20 1.87 -16.75 7.61
CA GLU A 20 0.64 -16.94 6.83
C GLU A 20 0.41 -15.78 5.85
N LEU A 21 0.52 -14.55 6.33
CA LEU A 21 0.36 -13.36 5.49
C LEU A 21 1.40 -13.29 4.37
N GLN A 22 2.67 -13.55 4.68
CA GLN A 22 3.75 -13.53 3.69
C GLN A 22 3.59 -14.65 2.65
N SER A 23 3.22 -15.86 3.09
CA SER A 23 2.90 -16.99 2.19
C SER A 23 1.74 -16.66 1.25
N ARG A 24 0.68 -16.02 1.77
CA ARG A 24 -0.45 -15.56 0.97
C ARG A 24 -0.04 -14.51 -0.08
N TYR A 25 0.79 -13.53 0.29
CA TYR A 25 1.30 -12.55 -0.67
C TYR A 25 2.18 -13.19 -1.72
N ALA A 26 3.08 -14.11 -1.35
CA ALA A 26 3.91 -14.83 -2.30
C ALA A 26 3.07 -15.61 -3.32
N ARG A 27 1.98 -16.25 -2.86
CA ARG A 27 1.03 -16.97 -3.73
C ARG A 27 0.29 -16.02 -4.68
N ILE A 28 -0.27 -14.91 -4.17
CA ILE A 28 -0.98 -13.92 -4.99
C ILE A 28 -0.07 -13.33 -6.07
N LEU A 29 1.19 -13.04 -5.70
CA LEU A 29 2.19 -12.44 -6.60
C LEU A 29 2.99 -13.47 -7.40
N ASN A 30 2.61 -14.74 -7.34
CA ASN A 30 3.31 -15.83 -8.02
C ASN A 30 4.82 -15.88 -7.72
N LYS A 31 5.25 -15.62 -6.48
CA LYS A 31 6.67 -15.59 -6.11
C LYS A 31 7.15 -16.93 -5.56
N PRO A 32 8.25 -17.48 -6.12
CA PRO A 32 8.96 -18.61 -5.52
C PRO A 32 9.43 -18.29 -4.11
N LEU A 33 9.47 -19.32 -3.24
CA LEU A 33 9.92 -19.19 -1.85
C LEU A 33 11.09 -20.11 -1.53
N ILE A 34 12.02 -19.60 -0.72
CA ILE A 34 13.04 -20.36 0.00
C ILE A 34 12.79 -20.14 1.50
N GLY A 35 12.64 -21.20 2.28
CA GLY A 35 12.40 -21.12 3.71
C GLY A 35 13.73 -21.16 4.51
N VAL A 36 13.77 -20.37 5.57
CA VAL A 36 14.90 -20.33 6.51
C VAL A 36 14.39 -20.41 7.94
N VAL A 37 14.69 -21.48 8.62
CA VAL A 37 14.44 -21.60 10.07
C VAL A 37 15.57 -20.89 10.79
N ASN A 38 15.26 -19.70 11.31
CA ASN A 38 16.20 -18.80 11.98
C ASN A 38 16.02 -18.84 13.50
N GLN A 39 16.99 -18.26 14.23
CA GLN A 39 17.02 -18.26 15.70
C GLN A 39 17.11 -19.67 16.29
N LEU A 40 17.82 -20.58 15.61
CA LEU A 40 18.11 -21.92 16.11
C LEU A 40 19.01 -21.90 17.36
N ASP A 41 19.65 -20.76 17.64
CA ASP A 41 20.37 -20.46 18.89
C ASP A 41 19.49 -20.06 20.07
N GLY A 42 18.18 -19.94 19.89
CA GLY A 42 17.22 -19.62 20.95
C GLY A 42 16.93 -20.81 21.87
N ASP A 43 16.73 -20.55 23.16
CA ASP A 43 16.55 -21.61 24.19
C ASP A 43 15.35 -22.54 23.94
N LYS A 44 14.33 -22.05 23.24
CA LYS A 44 13.11 -22.79 22.90
C LYS A 44 13.06 -23.20 21.42
N ALA A 45 14.18 -23.14 20.71
CA ALA A 45 14.22 -23.49 19.30
C ALA A 45 13.84 -24.98 19.10
N ASN A 46 12.97 -25.22 18.13
CA ASN A 46 12.55 -26.56 17.73
C ASN A 46 12.33 -26.60 16.20
N PHE A 47 13.35 -27.08 15.49
CA PHE A 47 13.35 -27.18 14.03
C PHE A 47 12.23 -28.09 13.53
N ASP A 48 12.12 -29.30 14.09
CA ASP A 48 11.17 -30.30 13.61
C ASP A 48 9.72 -29.83 13.80
N ALA A 49 9.38 -29.24 14.96
CA ALA A 49 8.08 -28.65 15.18
C ALA A 49 7.77 -27.48 14.23
N THR A 50 8.79 -26.67 13.91
CA THR A 50 8.64 -25.60 12.90
C THR A 50 8.34 -26.17 11.53
N ILE A 51 9.02 -27.22 11.10
CA ILE A 51 8.75 -27.89 9.80
C ILE A 51 7.36 -28.54 9.77
N GLU A 52 6.94 -29.16 10.84
CA GLU A 52 5.56 -29.70 10.94
C GLU A 52 4.50 -28.59 10.79
N GLY A 53 4.73 -27.45 11.43
CA GLY A 53 3.88 -26.25 11.26
C GLY A 53 3.83 -25.76 9.81
N VAL A 54 4.99 -25.74 9.13
CA VAL A 54 5.06 -25.37 7.70
C VAL A 54 4.32 -26.39 6.83
N ARG A 55 4.49 -27.70 7.07
CA ARG A 55 3.79 -28.76 6.32
C ARG A 55 2.27 -28.67 6.46
N ALA A 56 1.81 -28.30 7.66
CA ALA A 56 0.38 -28.20 7.94
C ALA A 56 -0.28 -26.95 7.34
N ALA A 57 0.44 -25.85 7.22
CA ALA A 57 -0.12 -24.54 6.88
C ALA A 57 0.26 -24.03 5.49
N SER A 58 1.44 -24.38 4.97
CA SER A 58 1.91 -23.92 3.65
C SER A 58 1.23 -24.68 2.51
N SER A 59 0.85 -23.94 1.47
CA SER A 59 0.40 -24.54 0.20
C SER A 59 1.56 -25.04 -0.69
N VAL A 60 2.80 -24.69 -0.33
CA VAL A 60 4.01 -25.10 -1.05
C VAL A 60 4.73 -26.17 -0.23
N LYS A 61 5.11 -27.28 -0.87
CA LYS A 61 5.78 -28.41 -0.18
C LYS A 61 7.15 -28.01 0.35
N PRO A 62 7.40 -28.04 1.68
CA PRO A 62 8.74 -27.84 2.20
C PRO A 62 9.63 -29.04 1.91
N VAL A 63 10.86 -28.79 1.44
CA VAL A 63 11.90 -29.81 1.20
C VAL A 63 13.13 -29.42 2.01
N ILE A 64 13.59 -30.33 2.88
CA ILE A 64 14.69 -30.03 3.79
C ILE A 64 16.01 -30.14 3.03
N VAL A 65 16.71 -28.99 2.92
CA VAL A 65 18.09 -28.94 2.39
C VAL A 65 19.10 -28.98 3.53
N GLN A 66 18.73 -28.43 4.69
CA GLN A 66 19.56 -28.44 5.89
C GLN A 66 18.73 -28.72 7.13
N TYR A 67 19.33 -29.46 8.08
CA TYR A 67 18.75 -29.62 9.41
C TYR A 67 19.83 -29.48 10.50
N PRO A 68 19.48 -28.94 11.70
CA PRO A 68 20.43 -28.69 12.76
C PRO A 68 20.80 -30.00 13.46
N VAL A 69 22.11 -30.14 13.84
CA VAL A 69 22.56 -31.24 14.69
C VAL A 69 22.28 -30.94 16.17
N ASN A 70 22.37 -29.67 16.51
CA ASN A 70 22.04 -29.18 17.85
C ASN A 70 21.25 -27.87 17.77
N GLN A 71 20.52 -27.54 18.82
CA GLN A 71 19.66 -26.37 18.89
C GLN A 71 19.81 -25.71 20.27
N GLY A 72 19.33 -24.46 20.39
CA GLY A 72 19.46 -23.68 21.62
C GLY A 72 20.78 -22.93 21.71
N ALA A 73 21.17 -22.49 22.90
CA ALA A 73 22.35 -21.67 23.15
C ALA A 73 23.64 -22.26 22.58
N GLY A 74 23.69 -23.58 22.38
CA GLY A 74 24.84 -24.29 21.81
C GLY A 74 24.78 -24.50 20.30
N PHE A 75 23.83 -23.92 19.58
CA PHE A 75 23.70 -24.12 18.13
C PHE A 75 24.96 -23.65 17.41
N ASP A 76 25.69 -24.60 16.84
CA ASP A 76 26.95 -24.37 16.13
C ASP A 76 27.11 -25.19 14.85
N SER A 77 26.15 -26.11 14.56
CA SER A 77 26.32 -27.04 13.44
C SER A 77 25.02 -27.50 12.83
N PHE A 78 25.06 -27.73 11.53
CA PHE A 78 23.96 -28.32 10.76
C PHE A 78 24.50 -29.30 9.69
N ILE A 79 23.66 -30.23 9.28
CA ILE A 79 23.94 -31.11 8.14
C ILE A 79 23.26 -30.53 6.89
N ASP A 80 24.02 -30.39 5.82
CA ASP A 80 23.55 -30.04 4.48
C ASP A 80 23.36 -31.35 3.69
N VAL A 81 22.11 -31.72 3.48
CA VAL A 81 21.77 -32.98 2.84
C VAL A 81 21.98 -32.96 1.32
N LEU A 82 22.01 -31.77 0.69
CA LEU A 82 22.39 -31.65 -0.71
C LEU A 82 23.89 -31.94 -0.90
N MET A 83 24.72 -31.45 0.01
CA MET A 83 26.17 -31.63 -0.05
C MET A 83 26.62 -32.92 0.64
N MET A 84 25.79 -33.56 1.44
CA MET A 84 26.08 -34.68 2.31
C MET A 84 27.31 -34.40 3.21
N LYS A 85 27.29 -33.26 3.91
CA LYS A 85 28.34 -32.77 4.79
C LYS A 85 27.77 -32.15 6.05
N LEU A 86 28.56 -32.28 7.14
CA LEU A 86 28.37 -31.52 8.36
C LEU A 86 29.11 -30.19 8.27
N TYR A 87 28.46 -29.08 8.52
CA TYR A 87 29.06 -27.75 8.67
C TYR A 87 29.07 -27.38 10.15
N LYS A 88 30.27 -27.14 10.70
CA LYS A 88 30.45 -26.67 12.07
C LYS A 88 31.04 -25.28 12.08
N PHE A 89 30.47 -24.39 12.87
CA PHE A 89 30.86 -22.99 12.98
C PHE A 89 31.73 -22.81 14.23
N VAL A 90 32.93 -22.26 14.05
CA VAL A 90 33.95 -22.16 15.09
C VAL A 90 34.10 -20.77 15.71
N ASP A 91 33.46 -19.78 15.10
CA ASP A 91 33.41 -18.40 15.61
C ASP A 91 32.07 -17.71 15.28
N GLU A 92 31.91 -16.48 15.81
CA GLU A 92 30.68 -15.65 15.59
C GLU A 92 30.73 -14.85 14.28
N ASN A 93 31.76 -15.04 13.44
CA ASN A 93 31.91 -14.36 12.15
C ASN A 93 31.62 -15.31 10.97
N GLY A 94 30.93 -16.39 11.22
CA GLY A 94 30.49 -17.32 10.18
C GLY A 94 31.60 -18.21 9.62
N LYS A 95 32.78 -18.28 10.30
CA LYS A 95 33.86 -19.19 9.91
C LYS A 95 33.44 -20.63 10.18
N ARG A 96 33.42 -21.44 9.13
CA ARG A 96 32.93 -22.81 9.16
C ARG A 96 34.03 -23.81 8.83
N GLU A 97 33.91 -25.02 9.37
CA GLU A 97 34.67 -26.21 9.01
C GLU A 97 33.68 -27.24 8.42
N GLU A 98 34.18 -28.02 7.46
CA GLU A 98 33.44 -29.11 6.84
C GLU A 98 33.94 -30.45 7.42
N HIS A 99 32.99 -31.25 7.86
CA HIS A 99 33.25 -32.56 8.43
C HIS A 99 32.40 -33.64 7.76
N PRO A 100 32.78 -34.92 7.81
CA PRO A 100 31.93 -36.03 7.45
C PRO A 100 30.73 -36.06 8.41
N ILE A 101 29.59 -36.55 7.91
CA ILE A 101 28.38 -36.74 8.72
C ILE A 101 28.65 -37.81 9.78
N PRO A 102 28.34 -37.55 11.07
CA PRO A 102 28.42 -38.55 12.13
C PRO A 102 27.61 -39.80 11.84
N GLU A 103 28.05 -40.95 12.27
CA GLU A 103 27.35 -42.21 12.04
C GLU A 103 25.92 -42.19 12.60
N SER A 104 25.71 -41.53 13.75
CA SER A 104 24.38 -41.35 14.38
C SER A 104 23.38 -40.52 13.54
N GLU A 105 23.85 -39.71 12.60
CA GLU A 105 23.06 -38.84 11.76
C GLU A 105 22.95 -39.33 10.31
N MET A 106 23.71 -40.38 9.96
CA MET A 106 23.86 -40.83 8.58
C MET A 106 22.53 -41.37 8.00
N GLU A 107 21.75 -42.11 8.76
CA GLU A 107 20.47 -42.64 8.33
C GLU A 107 19.47 -41.53 8.01
N ARG A 108 19.36 -40.53 8.91
CA ARG A 108 18.50 -39.35 8.70
C ARG A 108 18.96 -38.54 7.49
N ALA A 109 20.26 -38.31 7.35
CA ALA A 109 20.81 -37.55 6.23
C ALA A 109 20.56 -38.23 4.89
N GLN A 110 20.72 -39.55 4.81
CA GLN A 110 20.46 -40.33 3.60
C GLN A 110 18.96 -40.30 3.25
N ALA A 111 18.06 -40.52 4.20
CA ALA A 111 16.63 -40.44 3.98
C ALA A 111 16.19 -39.09 3.43
N LEU A 112 16.69 -37.99 4.02
CA LEU A 112 16.39 -36.63 3.55
C LEU A 112 17.04 -36.30 2.20
N ASN A 113 18.24 -36.84 1.90
CA ASN A 113 18.86 -36.69 0.59
C ASN A 113 18.06 -37.41 -0.49
N GLN A 114 17.54 -38.60 -0.19
CA GLN A 114 16.64 -39.34 -1.10
C GLN A 114 15.34 -38.56 -1.33
N GLU A 115 14.69 -38.05 -0.27
CA GLU A 115 13.49 -37.19 -0.40
C GLU A 115 13.77 -35.95 -1.28
N LEU A 116 14.96 -35.35 -1.11
CA LEU A 116 15.38 -34.20 -1.89
C LEU A 116 15.62 -34.55 -3.36
N ALA A 117 16.25 -35.71 -3.65
CA ALA A 117 16.45 -36.23 -5.01
C ALA A 117 15.13 -36.57 -5.71
N GLU A 118 14.21 -37.20 -5.02
CA GLU A 118 12.86 -37.50 -5.52
C GLU A 118 12.11 -36.21 -5.84
N ALA A 119 12.15 -35.21 -4.92
CA ALA A 119 11.52 -33.93 -5.14
C ALA A 119 12.11 -33.17 -6.33
N ALA A 120 13.41 -33.33 -6.60
CA ALA A 120 14.07 -32.71 -7.75
C ALA A 120 13.73 -33.39 -9.08
N ALA A 121 13.67 -34.73 -9.06
CA ALA A 121 13.44 -35.54 -10.27
C ALA A 121 12.07 -35.29 -10.94
N VAL A 122 11.04 -35.00 -10.17
CA VAL A 122 9.66 -34.79 -10.65
C VAL A 122 9.52 -33.69 -11.72
N TYR A 123 10.45 -32.75 -11.82
CA TYR A 123 10.33 -31.58 -12.69
C TYR A 123 11.00 -31.71 -14.06
N ASP A 124 11.70 -32.82 -14.30
CA ASP A 124 12.43 -33.06 -15.55
C ASP A 124 12.41 -34.55 -15.87
N ASP A 125 11.92 -34.93 -17.04
CA ASP A 125 11.77 -36.33 -17.45
C ASP A 125 13.11 -37.08 -17.51
N ALA A 126 14.17 -36.41 -17.95
CA ALA A 126 15.51 -36.98 -18.00
C ALA A 126 16.09 -37.24 -16.59
N LEU A 127 15.83 -36.33 -15.64
CA LEU A 127 16.21 -36.53 -14.23
C LEU A 127 15.39 -37.65 -13.59
N MET A 128 14.13 -37.80 -13.96
CA MET A 128 13.25 -38.87 -13.50
C MET A 128 13.76 -40.23 -14.00
N GLU A 129 14.06 -40.36 -15.28
CA GLU A 129 14.64 -41.57 -15.86
C GLU A 129 15.96 -41.95 -15.19
N LEU A 130 16.85 -40.95 -15.02
CA LEU A 130 18.15 -41.12 -14.36
C LEU A 130 18.01 -41.65 -12.93
N TYR A 131 17.03 -41.05 -12.19
CA TYR A 131 16.75 -41.48 -10.81
C TYR A 131 16.22 -42.94 -10.76
N PHE A 132 15.33 -43.34 -11.66
CA PHE A 132 14.85 -44.71 -11.72
C PHE A 132 15.93 -45.73 -12.13
N GLU A 133 16.85 -45.35 -13.01
CA GLU A 133 17.96 -46.21 -13.42
C GLU A 133 19.03 -46.41 -12.34
N LYS A 134 19.40 -45.33 -11.63
CA LYS A 134 20.54 -45.31 -10.70
C LYS A 134 20.16 -45.33 -9.23
N GLY A 135 18.90 -45.08 -8.90
CA GLY A 135 18.42 -44.93 -7.52
C GLY A 135 18.95 -43.68 -6.79
N SER A 136 19.70 -42.79 -7.49
CA SER A 136 20.28 -41.56 -6.93
C SER A 136 20.57 -40.55 -8.01
N LEU A 137 20.64 -39.27 -7.62
CA LEU A 137 21.05 -38.13 -8.47
C LEU A 137 22.33 -37.51 -7.95
N THR A 138 23.11 -36.93 -8.85
CA THR A 138 24.25 -36.10 -8.45
C THR A 138 23.80 -34.80 -7.82
N GLN A 139 24.71 -34.11 -7.12
CA GLN A 139 24.39 -32.79 -6.54
C GLN A 139 23.95 -31.76 -7.59
N ASP A 140 24.53 -31.82 -8.78
CA ASP A 140 24.20 -30.90 -9.87
C ASP A 140 22.84 -31.24 -10.50
N ASP A 141 22.49 -32.52 -10.62
CA ASP A 141 21.17 -32.97 -11.05
C ASP A 141 20.11 -32.52 -10.05
N ILE A 142 20.34 -32.70 -8.74
CA ILE A 142 19.41 -32.24 -7.70
C ILE A 142 19.24 -30.72 -7.78
N ARG A 143 20.32 -29.93 -7.93
CA ARG A 143 20.23 -28.48 -8.10
C ARG A 143 19.41 -28.09 -9.31
N ALA A 144 19.61 -28.76 -10.45
CA ALA A 144 18.87 -28.49 -11.67
C ALA A 144 17.35 -28.73 -11.48
N GLY A 145 16.98 -29.88 -10.88
CA GLY A 145 15.59 -30.19 -10.58
C GLY A 145 14.96 -29.26 -9.55
N LEU A 146 15.69 -28.94 -8.46
CA LEU A 146 15.23 -27.97 -7.47
C LEU A 146 14.98 -26.56 -8.08
N LYS A 147 15.84 -26.13 -9.00
CA LYS A 147 15.67 -24.87 -9.72
C LYS A 147 14.35 -24.81 -10.50
N LEU A 148 14.00 -25.92 -11.14
CA LEU A 148 12.71 -26.04 -11.85
C LEU A 148 11.53 -26.04 -10.86
N GLY A 149 11.59 -26.85 -9.81
CA GLY A 149 10.54 -26.95 -8.80
C GLY A 149 10.31 -25.65 -8.04
N VAL A 150 11.37 -24.93 -7.69
CA VAL A 150 11.29 -23.58 -7.08
C VAL A 150 10.67 -22.59 -8.07
N SER A 151 11.10 -22.60 -9.33
CA SER A 151 10.54 -21.70 -10.36
C SER A 151 9.05 -21.96 -10.61
N LYS A 152 8.60 -23.23 -10.56
CA LYS A 152 7.19 -23.62 -10.64
C LYS A 152 6.41 -23.33 -9.35
N ARG A 153 7.09 -23.00 -8.24
CA ARG A 153 6.50 -22.70 -6.92
C ARG A 153 5.83 -23.91 -6.24
N ASP A 154 6.26 -25.08 -6.57
CA ASP A 154 5.71 -26.33 -6.02
C ASP A 154 6.45 -26.76 -4.75
N ILE A 155 7.73 -26.39 -4.64
CA ILE A 155 8.59 -26.69 -3.51
C ILE A 155 9.20 -25.45 -2.88
N MET A 156 9.44 -25.54 -1.58
CA MET A 156 10.14 -24.54 -0.77
C MET A 156 11.34 -25.20 -0.07
N PRO A 157 12.55 -25.03 -0.59
CA PRO A 157 13.78 -25.51 0.06
C PRO A 157 13.98 -24.87 1.43
N ILE A 158 14.28 -25.69 2.46
CA ILE A 158 14.39 -25.24 3.86
C ILE A 158 15.85 -25.25 4.31
N PHE A 159 16.26 -24.15 4.92
CA PHE A 159 17.60 -23.90 5.44
C PHE A 159 17.61 -23.64 6.95
N CYS A 160 18.79 -23.81 7.57
CA CYS A 160 19.07 -23.53 8.96
C CYS A 160 19.87 -22.26 9.12
N ALA A 161 19.50 -21.40 10.10
CA ALA A 161 20.26 -20.19 10.37
C ALA A 161 20.20 -19.73 11.83
N SER A 162 21.24 -18.99 12.23
CA SER A 162 21.20 -17.98 13.27
C SER A 162 21.77 -16.68 12.69
N GLY A 163 20.91 -15.76 12.31
CA GLY A 163 21.32 -14.46 11.79
C GLY A 163 22.11 -13.63 12.79
N LYS A 164 21.87 -13.82 14.10
CA LYS A 164 22.62 -13.15 15.18
C LYS A 164 24.09 -13.60 15.24
N ARG A 165 24.35 -14.88 14.95
CA ARG A 165 25.67 -15.48 15.03
C ARG A 165 26.30 -15.73 13.66
N ASP A 166 25.72 -15.22 12.59
CA ASP A 166 26.11 -15.45 11.19
C ASP A 166 26.29 -16.94 10.80
N ILE A 167 25.49 -17.82 11.42
CA ILE A 167 25.48 -19.26 11.11
C ILE A 167 24.50 -19.51 9.95
N GLY A 168 24.97 -20.18 8.89
CA GLY A 168 24.16 -20.60 7.75
C GLY A 168 23.96 -19.56 6.64
N THR A 169 24.16 -18.27 6.90
CA THR A 169 23.90 -17.15 5.99
C THR A 169 24.60 -17.30 4.64
N LYS A 170 25.91 -17.60 4.67
CA LYS A 170 26.72 -17.76 3.44
C LYS A 170 26.21 -18.92 2.59
N ARG A 171 25.83 -20.03 3.22
CA ARG A 171 25.34 -21.23 2.51
C ARG A 171 23.97 -20.97 1.86
N LEU A 172 23.12 -20.22 2.53
CA LEU A 172 21.86 -19.74 1.96
C LEU A 172 22.10 -18.86 0.73
N MET A 173 23.03 -17.91 0.81
CA MET A 173 23.39 -17.03 -0.31
C MET A 173 23.92 -17.84 -1.51
N GLU A 174 24.81 -18.81 -1.29
CA GLU A 174 25.29 -19.71 -2.32
C GLU A 174 24.15 -20.48 -3.00
N PHE A 175 23.17 -20.93 -2.23
CA PHE A 175 22.02 -21.65 -2.77
C PHE A 175 21.12 -20.71 -3.60
N ILE A 176 20.84 -19.50 -3.13
CA ILE A 176 20.05 -18.51 -3.88
C ILE A 176 20.69 -18.23 -5.24
N ILE A 177 22.01 -18.06 -5.30
CA ILE A 177 22.75 -17.83 -6.55
C ILE A 177 22.62 -19.02 -7.51
N ASN A 178 22.71 -20.25 -7.00
CA ASN A 178 22.77 -21.45 -7.83
C ASN A 178 21.39 -22.00 -8.22
N VAL A 179 20.38 -21.83 -7.37
CA VAL A 179 19.04 -22.44 -7.52
C VAL A 179 17.93 -21.41 -7.70
N GLY A 180 18.06 -20.23 -7.10
CA GLY A 180 17.08 -19.17 -7.25
C GLY A 180 16.87 -18.80 -8.72
N PRO A 181 15.60 -18.55 -9.16
CA PRO A 181 15.35 -18.07 -10.50
C PRO A 181 15.93 -16.68 -10.69
N GLY A 182 16.76 -16.52 -11.73
CA GLY A 182 17.24 -15.21 -12.14
C GLY A 182 16.19 -14.43 -12.95
N PRO A 183 16.38 -13.12 -13.18
CA PRO A 183 15.43 -12.25 -13.85
C PRO A 183 14.92 -12.76 -15.21
N LEU A 184 15.81 -13.39 -15.99
CA LEU A 184 15.47 -13.94 -17.32
C LEU A 184 14.59 -15.20 -17.29
N LYS A 185 14.42 -15.82 -16.10
CA LYS A 185 13.60 -17.04 -15.87
C LYS A 185 12.51 -16.81 -14.83
N ALA A 186 12.45 -15.61 -14.26
CA ALA A 186 11.39 -15.20 -13.36
C ALA A 186 10.08 -14.99 -14.14
N PRO A 187 8.92 -15.09 -13.49
CA PRO A 187 7.64 -14.71 -14.08
C PRO A 187 7.70 -13.29 -14.66
N ALA A 188 7.14 -13.11 -15.87
CA ALA A 188 7.05 -11.81 -16.52
C ALA A 188 6.28 -10.79 -15.65
N PHE A 189 6.61 -9.51 -15.78
CA PHE A 189 5.73 -8.46 -15.34
C PHE A 189 4.55 -8.35 -16.31
N LEU A 190 3.38 -8.02 -15.82
CA LEU A 190 2.23 -7.75 -16.68
C LEU A 190 2.06 -6.25 -16.88
N SER A 191 1.67 -5.88 -18.10
CA SER A 191 1.16 -4.54 -18.35
C SER A 191 -0.32 -4.43 -17.96
N THR A 192 -0.83 -3.22 -17.81
CA THR A 192 -2.27 -2.97 -17.57
C THR A 192 -3.18 -3.47 -18.70
N GLU A 193 -2.62 -3.78 -19.87
CA GLU A 193 -3.31 -4.34 -21.02
C GLU A 193 -3.15 -5.87 -21.12
N GLY A 194 -2.44 -6.50 -20.16
CA GLY A 194 -2.21 -7.93 -20.10
C GLY A 194 -1.04 -8.44 -20.94
N GLU A 195 -0.18 -7.54 -21.48
CA GLU A 195 1.05 -7.91 -22.17
C GLU A 195 2.08 -8.44 -21.15
N GLU A 196 2.74 -9.55 -21.48
CA GLU A 196 3.87 -10.06 -20.69
C GLU A 196 5.16 -9.31 -21.03
N LEU A 197 5.73 -8.67 -20.03
CA LEU A 197 6.98 -7.93 -20.11
C LEU A 197 8.14 -8.80 -19.59
N LEU A 198 8.76 -9.55 -20.48
CA LEU A 198 9.91 -10.40 -20.18
C LEU A 198 11.18 -9.57 -20.04
N ALA A 199 12.06 -9.96 -19.12
CA ALA A 199 13.37 -9.36 -18.98
C ALA A 199 14.24 -9.67 -20.21
N ASN A 200 14.62 -8.64 -20.97
CA ASN A 200 15.45 -8.72 -22.17
C ASN A 200 16.14 -7.37 -22.40
N ASP A 201 17.46 -7.34 -22.42
CA ASP A 201 18.26 -6.11 -22.60
C ASP A 201 18.10 -5.47 -23.99
N ASN A 202 17.70 -6.23 -25.00
CA ASN A 202 17.60 -5.75 -26.38
C ASN A 202 16.24 -5.13 -26.73
N GLU A 203 15.29 -5.18 -25.80
CA GLU A 203 13.96 -4.62 -25.97
C GLU A 203 13.90 -3.14 -25.57
N PRO A 204 12.86 -2.39 -25.98
CA PRO A 204 12.64 -1.04 -25.51
C PRO A 204 12.53 -0.96 -23.99
N VAL A 205 13.13 0.08 -23.41
CA VAL A 205 13.24 0.24 -21.96
C VAL A 205 11.88 0.42 -21.29
N VAL A 206 11.66 -0.36 -20.24
CA VAL A 206 10.55 -0.22 -19.29
C VAL A 206 11.10 -0.31 -17.88
N VAL A 207 10.79 0.69 -17.08
CA VAL A 207 11.23 0.82 -15.67
C VAL A 207 10.01 0.92 -14.77
N PHE A 208 9.95 0.14 -13.73
CA PHE A 208 8.88 0.18 -12.74
C PHE A 208 9.37 0.79 -11.42
N VAL A 209 8.73 1.86 -11.00
CA VAL A 209 9.04 2.57 -9.75
C VAL A 209 8.27 1.91 -8.60
N PHE A 210 8.99 1.25 -7.72
CA PHE A 210 8.37 0.51 -6.61
C PHE A 210 8.50 1.18 -5.24
N LYS A 211 9.36 2.20 -5.11
CA LYS A 211 9.55 2.93 -3.87
C LYS A 211 10.05 4.34 -4.13
N SER A 212 9.51 5.29 -3.38
CA SER A 212 10.00 6.67 -3.30
C SER A 212 10.43 6.97 -1.87
N GLN A 213 11.45 7.79 -1.70
CA GLN A 213 11.98 8.18 -0.39
C GLN A 213 12.49 9.61 -0.44
N ILE A 214 12.37 10.34 0.67
CA ILE A 214 12.91 11.68 0.80
C ILE A 214 14.05 11.65 1.83
N GLU A 215 15.25 12.01 1.41
CA GLU A 215 16.40 12.12 2.31
C GLU A 215 16.81 13.58 2.49
N GLN A 216 17.14 13.93 3.73
CA GLN A 216 17.73 15.23 4.03
C GLN A 216 18.99 15.43 3.19
N HIS A 217 19.18 16.61 2.60
CA HIS A 217 20.32 17.01 1.75
C HIS A 217 20.36 16.44 0.33
N ILE A 218 19.63 15.36 0.01
CA ILE A 218 19.58 14.76 -1.33
C ILE A 218 18.26 15.11 -2.01
N GLY A 219 17.17 15.12 -1.25
CA GLY A 219 15.81 15.28 -1.73
C GLY A 219 15.17 13.95 -2.11
N GLU A 220 14.34 13.95 -3.13
CA GLU A 220 13.61 12.79 -3.60
C GLU A 220 14.53 11.76 -4.27
N ILE A 221 14.43 10.51 -3.81
CA ILE A 221 15.11 9.35 -4.35
C ILE A 221 14.03 8.38 -4.84
N THR A 222 14.16 7.98 -6.09
CA THR A 222 13.25 7.06 -6.74
C THR A 222 13.93 5.73 -6.95
N TYR A 223 13.45 4.68 -6.29
CA TYR A 223 13.90 3.31 -6.45
C TYR A 223 13.07 2.61 -7.51
N PHE A 224 13.74 1.93 -8.41
CA PHE A 224 13.08 1.28 -9.53
C PHE A 224 13.71 -0.07 -9.86
N ARG A 225 12.95 -0.89 -10.56
CA ARG A 225 13.43 -2.08 -11.25
C ARG A 225 13.38 -1.85 -12.75
N VAL A 226 14.44 -2.23 -13.44
CA VAL A 226 14.44 -2.36 -14.90
C VAL A 226 13.67 -3.62 -15.25
N VAL A 227 12.47 -3.45 -15.83
CA VAL A 227 11.61 -4.57 -16.22
C VAL A 227 12.10 -5.17 -17.54
N ARG A 228 12.41 -4.30 -18.50
CA ARG A 228 12.83 -4.66 -19.85
C ARG A 228 13.79 -3.59 -20.40
N GLY A 229 14.67 -3.97 -21.31
CA GLY A 229 15.66 -3.08 -21.89
C GLY A 229 16.84 -2.77 -20.96
N LYS A 230 17.70 -1.89 -21.40
CA LYS A 230 18.87 -1.40 -20.66
C LYS A 230 18.79 0.10 -20.41
N VAL A 231 18.84 0.49 -19.15
CA VAL A 231 18.83 1.90 -18.73
C VAL A 231 20.26 2.43 -18.70
N THR A 232 20.49 3.61 -19.28
CA THR A 232 21.79 4.29 -19.23
C THR A 232 21.68 5.67 -18.58
N GLU A 233 22.78 6.14 -18.00
CA GLU A 233 22.87 7.48 -17.41
C GLU A 233 22.52 8.55 -18.46
N GLY A 234 21.66 9.51 -18.09
CA GLY A 234 21.21 10.59 -18.96
C GLY A 234 20.04 10.23 -19.90
N MET A 235 19.56 8.99 -19.89
CA MET A 235 18.42 8.56 -20.72
C MET A 235 17.15 9.33 -20.34
N GLU A 236 16.35 9.67 -21.37
CA GLU A 236 15.00 10.25 -21.21
C GLU A 236 13.94 9.18 -21.43
N LEU A 237 13.04 9.03 -20.47
CA LEU A 237 11.89 8.14 -20.51
C LEU A 237 10.60 8.96 -20.32
N VAL A 238 9.47 8.42 -20.69
CA VAL A 238 8.15 9.02 -20.46
C VAL A 238 7.47 8.34 -19.29
N ASN A 239 7.01 9.11 -18.33
CA ASN A 239 6.16 8.63 -17.25
C ASN A 239 4.76 8.39 -17.80
N SER A 240 4.30 7.13 -17.82
CA SER A 240 3.03 6.74 -18.43
C SER A 240 1.80 7.35 -17.74
N ARG A 241 1.88 7.68 -16.44
CA ARG A 241 0.77 8.33 -15.73
C ARG A 241 0.65 9.82 -16.04
N THR A 242 1.78 10.55 -16.13
CA THR A 242 1.76 12.01 -16.29
C THR A 242 1.97 12.46 -17.73
N GLY A 243 2.48 11.59 -18.60
CA GLY A 243 2.90 11.93 -19.96
C GLY A 243 4.19 12.76 -20.03
N ASN A 244 4.79 13.10 -18.90
CA ASN A 244 5.97 13.94 -18.85
C ASN A 244 7.24 13.14 -19.13
N LYS A 245 8.21 13.82 -19.75
CA LYS A 245 9.56 13.29 -19.92
C LYS A 245 10.34 13.40 -18.60
N GLU A 246 10.95 12.30 -18.23
CA GLU A 246 11.83 12.19 -17.05
C GLU A 246 13.25 11.81 -17.50
N LYS A 247 14.24 12.56 -17.03
CA LYS A 247 15.65 12.31 -17.35
C LYS A 247 16.34 11.62 -16.17
N LEU A 248 16.86 10.42 -16.41
CA LEU A 248 17.63 9.64 -15.45
C LEU A 248 19.08 10.16 -15.39
N SER A 249 19.27 11.33 -14.79
CA SER A 249 20.55 12.07 -14.81
C SER A 249 21.69 11.34 -14.13
N GLN A 250 21.39 10.53 -13.13
CA GLN A 250 22.35 9.71 -12.38
C GLN A 250 21.71 8.38 -12.05
N LEU A 251 22.50 7.32 -12.14
CA LEU A 251 22.08 5.95 -11.79
C LEU A 251 22.95 5.42 -10.65
N PHE A 252 22.31 4.73 -9.71
CA PHE A 252 22.99 4.10 -8.59
C PHE A 252 22.52 2.66 -8.39
N ALA A 253 23.48 1.75 -8.18
CA ALA A 253 23.23 0.48 -7.53
C ALA A 253 23.19 0.71 -6.01
N VAL A 254 22.29 0.02 -5.30
CA VAL A 254 21.99 0.27 -3.89
C VAL A 254 22.24 -0.96 -3.05
N ALA A 255 22.99 -0.79 -1.97
CA ALA A 255 23.20 -1.79 -0.92
C ALA A 255 23.02 -1.13 0.47
N GLY A 256 21.81 -1.20 1.00
CA GLY A 256 21.43 -0.50 2.22
C GLY A 256 21.55 1.03 2.05
N LYS A 257 22.37 1.68 2.87
CA LYS A 257 22.64 3.13 2.76
C LYS A 257 23.71 3.47 1.72
N ASN A 258 24.46 2.46 1.24
CA ASN A 258 25.52 2.67 0.27
C ASN A 258 24.93 2.75 -1.14
N ARG A 259 25.29 3.80 -1.86
CA ARG A 259 24.95 4.01 -3.27
C ARG A 259 26.22 4.07 -4.08
N VAL A 260 26.33 3.17 -5.04
CA VAL A 260 27.46 3.14 -5.97
C VAL A 260 26.99 3.66 -7.30
N LYS A 261 27.61 4.73 -7.80
CA LYS A 261 27.26 5.28 -9.11
C LYS A 261 27.58 4.26 -10.20
N VAL A 262 26.64 4.04 -11.11
CA VAL A 262 26.77 3.14 -12.27
C VAL A 262 26.39 3.90 -13.53
N THR A 263 26.89 3.44 -14.67
CA THR A 263 26.59 4.04 -15.97
C THR A 263 25.41 3.39 -16.67
N GLU A 264 25.10 2.14 -16.32
CA GLU A 264 24.00 1.37 -16.89
C GLU A 264 23.41 0.37 -15.89
N LEU A 265 22.17 -0.03 -16.13
CA LEU A 265 21.45 -1.09 -15.43
C LEU A 265 20.71 -1.94 -16.47
N SER A 266 20.84 -3.25 -16.37
CA SER A 266 20.24 -4.24 -17.28
C SER A 266 18.84 -4.67 -16.81
N ALA A 267 18.10 -5.36 -17.68
CA ALA A 267 16.80 -5.94 -17.35
C ALA A 267 16.90 -6.87 -16.13
N GLY A 268 16.08 -6.62 -15.13
CA GLY A 268 16.10 -7.31 -13.84
C GLY A 268 16.84 -6.59 -12.72
N ASP A 269 17.70 -5.63 -13.04
CA ASP A 269 18.44 -4.85 -12.03
C ASP A 269 17.51 -3.92 -11.24
N ILE A 270 17.91 -3.73 -9.99
CA ILE A 270 17.29 -2.75 -9.09
C ILE A 270 18.27 -1.62 -8.88
N GLY A 271 17.83 -0.40 -9.13
CA GLY A 271 18.62 0.79 -8.92
C GLY A 271 17.82 1.93 -8.34
N CYS A 272 18.48 3.07 -8.20
CA CYS A 272 17.79 4.31 -7.89
C CYS A 272 18.34 5.49 -8.69
N THR A 273 17.52 6.53 -8.77
CA THR A 273 17.88 7.82 -9.33
C THR A 273 17.37 8.94 -8.42
N VAL A 274 17.78 10.16 -8.69
CA VAL A 274 17.40 11.34 -7.92
C VAL A 274 16.82 12.43 -8.83
N LYS A 275 16.05 13.34 -8.23
CA LYS A 275 15.56 14.57 -8.88
C LYS A 275 14.63 14.33 -10.07
N LEU A 276 13.79 13.29 -10.04
CA LEU A 276 12.68 13.16 -10.98
C LEU A 276 11.57 14.17 -10.64
N LYS A 277 10.84 14.63 -11.68
CA LYS A 277 9.81 15.66 -11.54
C LYS A 277 8.41 15.05 -11.52
N GLY A 278 7.95 14.64 -10.36
CA GLY A 278 6.57 14.13 -10.18
C GLY A 278 6.40 12.64 -10.43
N THR A 279 7.48 11.89 -10.47
CA THR A 279 7.47 10.42 -10.47
C THR A 279 7.29 9.90 -9.04
N ARG A 280 6.44 8.92 -8.85
CA ARG A 280 6.11 8.34 -7.55
C ARG A 280 6.01 6.82 -7.63
N THR A 281 5.91 6.19 -6.48
CA THR A 281 5.64 4.74 -6.37
C THR A 281 4.45 4.33 -7.23
N ASN A 282 4.57 3.20 -7.93
CA ASN A 282 3.67 2.65 -8.94
C ASN A 282 3.72 3.33 -10.33
N ASP A 283 4.58 4.31 -10.54
CA ASP A 283 4.75 4.86 -11.88
C ASP A 283 5.60 3.93 -12.76
N THR A 284 5.29 3.92 -14.05
CA THR A 284 6.10 3.29 -15.10
C THR A 284 6.79 4.38 -15.90
N LEU A 285 8.10 4.21 -16.12
CA LEU A 285 8.86 5.03 -17.06
C LEU A 285 9.21 4.16 -18.27
N ALA A 286 8.76 4.53 -19.46
CA ALA A 286 8.94 3.75 -20.67
C ALA A 286 9.63 4.56 -21.78
N ALA A 287 10.24 3.85 -22.73
CA ALA A 287 10.79 4.48 -23.92
C ALA A 287 9.67 5.20 -24.69
N PRO A 288 9.92 6.43 -25.22
CA PRO A 288 8.90 7.20 -25.95
C PRO A 288 8.30 6.45 -27.15
N SER A 289 9.06 5.55 -27.76
CA SER A 289 8.65 4.74 -28.90
C SER A 289 7.68 3.61 -28.56
N THR A 290 7.59 3.22 -27.28
CA THR A 290 6.83 2.04 -26.85
C THR A 290 6.14 2.36 -25.53
N PRO A 291 5.05 3.15 -25.54
CA PRO A 291 4.32 3.48 -24.34
C PRO A 291 3.69 2.21 -23.76
N VAL A 292 4.01 1.91 -22.53
CA VAL A 292 3.46 0.78 -21.78
C VAL A 292 3.35 1.17 -20.30
N THR A 293 2.39 0.59 -19.61
CA THR A 293 2.21 0.78 -18.16
C THR A 293 2.25 -0.58 -17.49
N VAL A 294 3.17 -0.77 -16.55
CA VAL A 294 3.25 -1.97 -15.73
C VAL A 294 2.08 -1.98 -14.75
N GLU A 295 1.50 -3.16 -14.53
CA GLU A 295 0.43 -3.34 -13.54
C GLU A 295 0.88 -2.85 -12.16
N PRO A 296 0.13 -1.93 -11.53
CA PRO A 296 0.54 -1.32 -10.27
C PRO A 296 0.46 -2.30 -9.10
N ILE A 297 1.29 -2.12 -8.09
CA ILE A 297 1.18 -2.82 -6.82
C ILE A 297 -0.12 -2.39 -6.14
N VAL A 298 -0.96 -3.35 -5.78
CA VAL A 298 -2.15 -3.12 -4.97
C VAL A 298 -1.73 -3.07 -3.50
N PHE A 299 -1.67 -1.87 -2.95
CA PHE A 299 -1.39 -1.68 -1.53
C PHE A 299 -2.64 -1.95 -0.69
N PRO A 300 -2.48 -2.46 0.54
CA PRO A 300 -3.61 -2.63 1.45
C PRO A 300 -4.18 -1.26 1.85
N GLU A 301 -5.51 -1.18 1.90
CA GLU A 301 -6.19 0.03 2.38
C GLU A 301 -5.92 0.24 3.87
N PRO A 302 -5.79 1.50 4.32
CA PRO A 302 -5.60 1.81 5.72
C PRO A 302 -6.86 1.46 6.53
N ARG A 303 -6.66 0.86 7.71
CA ARG A 303 -7.72 0.38 8.61
C ARG A 303 -7.85 1.19 9.90
N TYR A 304 -6.85 1.96 10.23
CA TYR A 304 -6.80 2.76 11.46
C TYR A 304 -6.70 4.25 11.11
N ARG A 305 -7.49 5.08 11.78
CA ARG A 305 -7.55 6.52 11.57
C ARG A 305 -7.38 7.27 12.88
N ALA A 306 -6.65 8.37 12.83
CA ALA A 306 -6.45 9.29 13.94
C ALA A 306 -6.51 10.73 13.44
N ALA A 307 -6.92 11.65 14.29
CA ALA A 307 -6.66 13.07 14.07
C ALA A 307 -5.25 13.39 14.56
N VAL A 308 -4.56 14.29 13.88
CA VAL A 308 -3.19 14.68 14.17
C VAL A 308 -3.07 16.20 14.27
N LYS A 309 -2.27 16.65 15.22
CA LYS A 309 -1.87 18.08 15.35
C LYS A 309 -0.42 18.16 15.82
N ALA A 310 0.23 19.24 15.51
CA ALA A 310 1.51 19.59 16.13
C ALA A 310 1.31 19.90 17.62
N LYS A 311 2.31 19.62 18.43
CA LYS A 311 2.28 19.98 19.86
C LYS A 311 2.29 21.51 20.03
N GLU A 312 3.09 22.19 19.21
CA GLU A 312 3.17 23.65 19.16
C GLU A 312 2.45 24.16 17.91
N GLN A 313 1.61 25.19 18.06
CA GLN A 313 0.81 25.74 16.96
C GLN A 313 1.69 26.33 15.83
N SER A 314 2.87 26.84 16.16
CA SER A 314 3.85 27.34 15.19
C SER A 314 4.39 26.26 14.23
N ASP A 315 4.26 25.00 14.59
CA ASP A 315 4.79 23.87 13.83
C ASP A 315 3.75 23.21 12.89
N GLU A 316 2.50 23.69 12.86
CA GLU A 316 1.42 23.11 12.04
C GLU A 316 1.75 23.08 10.53
N GLU A 317 2.35 24.15 10.00
CA GLU A 317 2.75 24.19 8.59
C GLU A 317 3.85 23.16 8.28
N LYS A 318 4.85 23.07 9.17
CA LYS A 318 5.92 22.08 9.08
C LYS A 318 5.38 20.65 9.16
N LEU A 319 4.43 20.41 10.09
CA LEU A 319 3.74 19.11 10.20
C LEU A 319 3.03 18.76 8.90
N GLY A 320 2.27 19.69 8.32
CA GLY A 320 1.57 19.48 7.05
C GLY A 320 2.50 19.02 5.92
N LYS A 321 3.69 19.64 5.81
CA LYS A 321 4.72 19.23 4.85
C LYS A 321 5.23 17.81 5.14
N LEU A 322 5.61 17.52 6.37
CA LEU A 322 6.14 16.22 6.77
C LEU A 322 5.12 15.09 6.59
N LEU A 323 3.84 15.35 6.79
CA LEU A 323 2.78 14.36 6.53
C LEU A 323 2.60 14.11 5.03
N ASN A 324 2.74 15.12 4.18
CA ASN A 324 2.74 14.95 2.73
C ASN A 324 3.96 14.15 2.25
N ASP A 325 5.14 14.40 2.84
CA ASP A 325 6.35 13.63 2.58
C ASP A 325 6.15 12.15 2.99
N ALA A 326 5.55 11.90 4.15
CA ALA A 326 5.23 10.55 4.62
C ALA A 326 4.26 9.81 3.66
N LYS A 327 3.22 10.49 3.16
CA LYS A 327 2.30 9.95 2.15
C LYS A 327 2.99 9.65 0.81
N TYR A 328 3.98 10.46 0.43
CA TYR A 328 4.78 10.22 -0.78
C TYR A 328 5.67 8.99 -0.64
N GLU A 329 6.25 8.78 0.55
CA GLU A 329 7.12 7.63 0.84
C GLU A 329 6.35 6.33 1.04
N ASP A 330 5.19 6.39 1.70
CA ASP A 330 4.35 5.23 2.04
C ASP A 330 2.93 5.39 1.48
N PRO A 331 2.62 4.72 0.35
CA PRO A 331 1.30 4.76 -0.26
C PRO A 331 0.16 4.20 0.63
N THR A 332 0.48 3.51 1.73
CA THR A 332 -0.51 2.99 2.69
C THR A 332 -0.90 4.01 3.76
N ILE A 333 -0.26 5.19 3.76
CA ILE A 333 -0.61 6.32 4.61
C ILE A 333 -1.48 7.29 3.80
N LEU A 334 -2.68 7.58 4.30
CA LEU A 334 -3.54 8.62 3.76
C LEU A 334 -3.57 9.80 4.72
N VAL A 335 -3.48 11.00 4.16
CA VAL A 335 -3.58 12.26 4.91
C VAL A 335 -4.59 13.16 4.21
N GLU A 336 -5.58 13.60 4.94
CA GLU A 336 -6.60 14.53 4.46
C GLU A 336 -6.93 15.59 5.50
N TYR A 337 -7.25 16.80 5.05
CA TYR A 337 -7.81 17.84 5.91
C TYR A 337 -9.33 17.83 5.79
N SER A 338 -10.00 17.48 6.88
CA SER A 338 -11.45 17.57 6.96
C SER A 338 -11.86 19.02 7.27
N LYS A 339 -12.40 19.70 6.27
CA LYS A 339 -12.94 21.08 6.44
C LYS A 339 -14.08 21.12 7.44
N GLU A 340 -14.94 20.11 7.42
CA GLU A 340 -16.07 19.95 8.32
C GLU A 340 -15.62 19.85 9.78
N LEU A 341 -14.65 18.98 10.05
CA LEU A 341 -14.18 18.71 11.41
C LEU A 341 -13.10 19.71 11.85
N LYS A 342 -12.56 20.49 10.92
CA LYS A 342 -11.38 21.36 11.10
C LYS A 342 -10.22 20.58 11.73
N GLN A 343 -9.96 19.39 11.18
CA GLN A 343 -8.92 18.47 11.66
C GLN A 343 -8.15 17.86 10.51
N THR A 344 -6.85 17.68 10.69
CA THR A 344 -6.04 16.81 9.82
C THR A 344 -6.22 15.37 10.29
N ILE A 345 -6.70 14.52 9.39
CA ILE A 345 -6.91 13.08 9.62
C ILE A 345 -5.80 12.33 8.92
N ILE A 346 -5.15 11.45 9.68
CA ILE A 346 -4.17 10.49 9.15
C ILE A 346 -4.73 9.08 9.28
N GLN A 347 -4.50 8.27 8.26
CA GLN A 347 -4.91 6.87 8.23
C GLN A 347 -3.72 5.98 7.92
N GLY A 348 -3.64 4.81 8.54
CA GLY A 348 -2.59 3.82 8.35
C GLY A 348 -3.08 2.40 8.59
N GLN A 349 -2.19 1.42 8.52
CA GLN A 349 -2.53 0.00 8.66
C GLN A 349 -2.95 -0.38 10.08
N GLY A 350 -2.51 0.37 11.08
CA GLY A 350 -2.82 0.15 12.50
C GLY A 350 -2.20 1.23 13.36
N GLU A 351 -2.51 1.21 14.66
CA GLU A 351 -1.97 2.17 15.63
C GLU A 351 -0.43 2.13 15.68
N HIS A 352 0.16 0.94 15.67
CA HIS A 352 1.60 0.76 15.68
C HIS A 352 2.28 1.40 14.46
N HIS A 353 1.68 1.28 13.28
CA HIS A 353 2.18 1.91 12.05
C HIS A 353 2.27 3.44 12.20
N LEU A 354 1.22 4.09 12.71
CA LEU A 354 1.23 5.53 12.96
C LEU A 354 2.20 5.92 14.08
N ASN A 355 2.37 5.08 15.10
CA ASN A 355 3.35 5.32 16.16
C ASN A 355 4.80 5.26 15.65
N ILE A 356 5.11 4.37 14.71
CA ILE A 356 6.41 4.35 14.02
C ILE A 356 6.63 5.66 13.27
N LEU A 357 5.64 6.15 12.52
CA LEU A 357 5.73 7.45 11.85
C LEU A 357 5.99 8.58 12.84
N LYS A 358 5.24 8.63 13.95
CA LYS A 358 5.43 9.62 15.02
C LYS A 358 6.87 9.59 15.56
N GLN A 359 7.38 8.41 15.87
CA GLN A 359 8.75 8.24 16.37
C GLN A 359 9.78 8.72 15.34
N ARG A 360 9.59 8.39 14.06
CA ARG A 360 10.48 8.83 12.97
C ARG A 360 10.49 10.36 12.87
N LEU A 361 9.33 10.99 12.85
CA LEU A 361 9.22 12.45 12.77
C LEU A 361 9.85 13.15 13.99
N SER A 362 9.70 12.59 15.18
CA SER A 362 10.36 13.11 16.39
C SER A 362 11.89 12.98 16.33
N THR A 363 12.41 11.83 15.92
CA THR A 363 13.88 11.57 15.91
C THR A 363 14.58 12.29 14.77
N GLU A 364 14.04 12.26 13.56
CA GLU A 364 14.70 12.78 12.36
C GLU A 364 14.42 14.27 12.13
N ASN A 365 13.19 14.71 12.38
CA ASN A 365 12.74 16.08 12.05
C ASN A 365 12.56 16.97 13.26
N LYS A 366 12.76 16.45 14.48
CA LYS A 366 12.49 17.15 15.76
C LYS A 366 11.05 17.68 15.81
N MET A 367 10.10 16.88 15.27
CA MET A 367 8.68 17.22 15.22
C MET A 367 7.92 16.44 16.30
N GLU A 368 7.41 17.19 17.26
CA GLU A 368 6.50 16.63 18.28
C GLU A 368 5.05 16.77 17.81
N LEU A 369 4.33 15.68 17.77
CA LEU A 369 2.93 15.61 17.37
C LEU A 369 2.09 14.78 18.32
N GLU A 370 0.78 15.00 18.29
CA GLU A 370 -0.20 14.25 19.08
C GLU A 370 -1.23 13.60 18.16
N TYR A 371 -1.56 12.33 18.44
CA TYR A 371 -2.71 11.64 17.87
C TYR A 371 -3.87 11.64 18.86
N PHE A 372 -5.06 11.82 18.35
CA PHE A 372 -6.30 11.77 19.15
C PHE A 372 -7.45 11.22 18.31
N ALA A 373 -8.56 10.85 18.97
CA ALA A 373 -9.73 10.34 18.27
C ALA A 373 -10.31 11.42 17.35
N PRO A 374 -10.55 11.14 16.06
CA PRO A 374 -11.22 12.08 15.16
C PRO A 374 -12.60 12.44 15.70
N LYS A 375 -13.02 13.68 15.52
CA LYS A 375 -14.40 14.08 15.81
C LYS A 375 -15.36 13.28 14.92
N ILE A 376 -16.55 13.02 15.45
CA ILE A 376 -17.63 12.39 14.69
C ILE A 376 -18.29 13.46 13.82
N PRO A 377 -18.44 13.27 12.50
CA PRO A 377 -19.11 14.21 11.64
C PRO A 377 -20.64 14.11 11.84
N TYR A 378 -21.16 14.86 12.80
CA TYR A 378 -22.59 14.95 12.99
C TYR A 378 -23.27 15.62 11.82
N ARG A 379 -24.57 15.36 11.64
CA ARG A 379 -25.43 16.03 10.67
C ARG A 379 -26.56 16.71 11.41
N GLU A 380 -26.91 17.91 10.96
CA GLU A 380 -28.10 18.61 11.44
C GLU A 380 -29.30 18.31 10.53
N THR A 381 -30.48 18.27 11.10
CA THR A 381 -31.74 18.23 10.38
C THR A 381 -32.83 18.91 11.19
N ILE A 382 -33.94 19.18 10.57
CA ILE A 382 -35.12 19.74 11.22
C ILE A 382 -36.15 18.64 11.49
N THR A 383 -36.90 18.77 12.55
CA THR A 383 -37.93 17.79 12.95
C THR A 383 -39.35 18.30 12.83
N LYS A 384 -39.53 19.59 12.57
CA LYS A 384 -40.82 20.25 12.49
C LYS A 384 -40.85 21.25 11.34
N VAL A 385 -42.06 21.53 10.82
CA VAL A 385 -42.27 22.61 9.88
C VAL A 385 -42.02 23.94 10.59
N ALA A 386 -41.30 24.83 9.96
CA ALA A 386 -41.04 26.17 10.45
C ALA A 386 -41.15 27.20 9.31
N GLN A 387 -41.58 28.41 9.65
CA GLN A 387 -41.66 29.54 8.73
C GLN A 387 -40.76 30.66 9.26
N ALA A 388 -40.05 31.28 8.34
CA ALA A 388 -39.28 32.49 8.64
C ALA A 388 -39.32 33.44 7.44
N ASP A 389 -39.15 34.71 7.74
CA ASP A 389 -38.94 35.75 6.76
C ASP A 389 -37.78 36.66 7.18
N TYR A 390 -37.14 37.22 6.20
CA TYR A 390 -36.09 38.18 6.43
C TYR A 390 -36.15 39.31 5.40
N ARG A 391 -36.04 40.54 5.91
CA ARG A 391 -35.95 41.76 5.10
C ARG A 391 -34.60 42.41 5.26
N HIS A 392 -33.83 42.38 4.19
CA HIS A 392 -32.57 43.12 4.11
C HIS A 392 -32.82 44.54 3.57
N LYS A 393 -32.48 45.53 4.36
CA LYS A 393 -32.49 46.93 3.94
C LYS A 393 -31.21 47.60 4.45
N LYS A 394 -30.32 47.97 3.53
CA LYS A 394 -29.10 48.67 3.85
C LYS A 394 -28.93 49.88 2.91
N GLN A 395 -28.68 51.03 3.47
CA GLN A 395 -28.41 52.26 2.72
C GLN A 395 -27.16 52.91 3.34
N SER A 396 -26.05 52.82 2.60
CA SER A 396 -24.75 53.34 3.02
C SER A 396 -24.15 54.25 1.93
N GLY A 397 -24.96 55.19 1.38
CA GLY A 397 -24.60 56.04 0.25
C GLY A 397 -24.86 55.44 -1.10
N GLY A 398 -25.49 56.17 -2.04
CA GLY A 398 -25.86 55.69 -3.37
C GLY A 398 -27.13 54.82 -3.38
N SER A 399 -27.23 53.88 -4.36
CA SER A 399 -28.33 52.94 -4.48
C SER A 399 -28.33 51.97 -3.30
N GLY A 400 -29.39 51.98 -2.47
CA GLY A 400 -29.53 51.08 -1.33
C GLY A 400 -29.72 49.61 -1.73
N GLN A 401 -29.42 48.68 -0.85
CA GLN A 401 -29.71 47.27 -1.00
C GLN A 401 -31.05 46.93 -0.36
N PHE A 402 -31.89 46.24 -1.09
CA PHE A 402 -33.20 45.80 -0.58
C PHE A 402 -33.56 44.40 -1.14
N GLY A 403 -33.98 43.52 -0.26
CA GLY A 403 -34.53 42.20 -0.61
C GLY A 403 -35.29 41.64 0.58
N GLU A 404 -36.42 41.01 0.31
CA GLU A 404 -37.22 40.33 1.32
C GLU A 404 -37.63 38.95 0.82
N VAL A 405 -37.40 37.92 1.63
CA VAL A 405 -37.72 36.53 1.31
C VAL A 405 -38.46 35.88 2.46
N HIS A 406 -39.54 35.21 2.14
CA HIS A 406 -40.34 34.41 3.07
C HIS A 406 -40.26 32.95 2.67
N MET A 407 -39.94 32.06 3.60
CA MET A 407 -39.78 30.63 3.35
C MET A 407 -40.45 29.80 4.43
N VAL A 408 -40.83 28.60 4.02
CA VAL A 408 -41.17 27.49 4.90
C VAL A 408 -40.15 26.41 4.72
N ILE A 409 -39.68 25.84 5.82
CA ILE A 409 -38.78 24.68 5.83
C ILE A 409 -39.43 23.51 6.57
N GLU A 410 -39.24 22.30 6.05
CA GLU A 410 -39.77 21.08 6.67
C GLU A 410 -38.85 19.91 6.48
N PRO A 411 -38.93 18.86 7.32
CA PRO A 411 -38.18 17.62 7.13
C PRO A 411 -38.51 17.01 5.75
N TYR A 412 -37.46 16.60 5.02
CA TYR A 412 -37.61 15.89 3.76
C TYR A 412 -37.44 14.39 3.94
N TYR A 413 -38.22 13.58 3.24
CA TYR A 413 -38.05 12.15 3.06
C TYR A 413 -38.43 11.76 1.62
N GLU A 414 -37.80 10.71 1.13
CA GLU A 414 -38.00 10.22 -0.24
C GLU A 414 -39.48 9.80 -0.45
N GLY A 415 -40.05 10.19 -1.58
CA GLY A 415 -41.47 9.94 -1.89
C GLY A 415 -42.46 10.90 -1.21
N MET A 416 -41.97 11.94 -0.53
CA MET A 416 -42.80 12.95 0.08
C MET A 416 -43.68 13.69 -0.97
N PRO A 417 -45.00 13.83 -0.77
CA PRO A 417 -45.89 14.50 -1.71
C PRO A 417 -45.55 15.99 -1.84
N GLU A 418 -45.94 16.59 -2.97
CA GLU A 418 -45.77 18.03 -3.18
C GLU A 418 -46.63 18.83 -2.19
N PRO A 419 -46.07 19.93 -1.66
CA PRO A 419 -46.78 20.75 -0.70
C PRO A 419 -47.89 21.54 -1.39
N THR A 420 -49.07 21.55 -0.80
CA THR A 420 -50.21 22.35 -1.26
C THR A 420 -50.55 23.49 -0.31
N LYS A 421 -50.28 23.29 0.96
CA LYS A 421 -50.48 24.30 2.02
C LYS A 421 -49.71 23.96 3.27
N TYR A 422 -49.35 24.98 4.03
CA TYR A 422 -48.79 24.84 5.38
C TYR A 422 -49.64 25.56 6.41
N LYS A 423 -49.71 25.02 7.62
CA LYS A 423 -50.31 25.68 8.77
C LYS A 423 -49.24 25.86 9.83
N VAL A 424 -48.72 27.10 9.93
CA VAL A 424 -47.60 27.43 10.82
C VAL A 424 -47.91 28.67 11.60
N ASN A 425 -47.70 28.66 12.91
CA ASN A 425 -48.00 29.81 13.82
C ASN A 425 -49.42 30.36 13.71
N GLY A 426 -50.40 29.51 13.44
CA GLY A 426 -51.81 29.92 13.30
C GLY A 426 -52.16 30.52 11.92
N GLN A 427 -51.21 30.66 11.03
CA GLN A 427 -51.42 31.13 9.65
C GLN A 427 -51.48 29.95 8.68
N GLU A 428 -52.37 30.04 7.69
CA GLU A 428 -52.43 29.12 6.56
C GLU A 428 -51.69 29.74 5.37
N ILE A 429 -50.66 29.06 4.87
CA ILE A 429 -49.87 29.47 3.74
C ILE A 429 -50.18 28.54 2.58
N ALA A 430 -50.86 29.06 1.56
CA ALA A 430 -51.14 28.33 0.33
C ALA A 430 -49.84 28.23 -0.52
N VAL A 431 -49.58 27.06 -1.07
CA VAL A 431 -48.42 26.79 -1.92
C VAL A 431 -48.92 26.47 -3.34
N SER A 432 -48.41 27.21 -4.31
CA SER A 432 -48.62 26.95 -5.74
C SER A 432 -47.26 26.73 -6.38
N VAL A 433 -46.85 25.49 -6.56
CA VAL A 433 -45.54 25.13 -7.08
C VAL A 433 -45.38 25.63 -8.51
N LYS A 434 -44.36 26.48 -8.74
CA LYS A 434 -43.97 27.02 -10.06
C LYS A 434 -42.68 26.38 -10.56
N GLY A 435 -41.84 25.91 -9.65
CA GLY A 435 -40.60 25.22 -9.95
C GLY A 435 -40.18 24.33 -8.80
N LYS A 436 -39.58 23.19 -9.14
CA LYS A 436 -39.04 22.19 -8.20
C LYS A 436 -37.66 21.82 -8.63
N GLU A 437 -36.74 21.84 -7.69
CA GLU A 437 -35.36 21.39 -7.85
C GLU A 437 -34.99 20.47 -6.68
N GLU A 438 -34.21 19.45 -6.94
CA GLU A 438 -33.71 18.51 -5.94
C GLU A 438 -32.20 18.37 -6.07
N TYR A 439 -31.52 18.46 -4.97
CA TYR A 439 -30.06 18.45 -4.91
C TYR A 439 -29.58 17.32 -4.00
N ASP A 440 -28.77 16.42 -4.55
CA ASP A 440 -27.98 15.48 -3.75
C ASP A 440 -26.82 16.25 -3.10
N LEU A 441 -26.74 16.18 -1.78
CA LEU A 441 -25.73 16.93 -1.04
C LEU A 441 -24.41 16.16 -1.00
N PRO A 442 -23.25 16.80 -1.19
CA PRO A 442 -21.93 16.12 -1.19
C PRO A 442 -21.61 15.36 0.11
N TRP A 443 -22.24 15.76 1.22
CA TRP A 443 -22.11 15.12 2.54
C TRP A 443 -23.23 14.12 2.86
N GLY A 444 -24.02 13.76 1.87
CA GLY A 444 -25.13 12.82 1.96
C GLY A 444 -26.45 13.47 2.34
N GLY A 445 -27.56 12.87 1.88
CA GLY A 445 -28.90 13.42 2.01
C GLY A 445 -29.25 14.40 0.91
N LYS A 446 -30.43 15.00 1.00
CA LYS A 446 -30.98 15.84 -0.07
C LYS A 446 -31.48 17.19 0.45
N LEU A 447 -31.46 18.17 -0.47
CA LEU A 447 -32.21 19.43 -0.38
C LEU A 447 -33.26 19.44 -1.48
N GLN A 448 -34.52 19.60 -1.09
CA GLN A 448 -35.62 19.82 -2.03
C GLN A 448 -36.04 21.29 -2.00
N TYR A 449 -35.96 21.96 -3.13
CA TYR A 449 -36.20 23.40 -3.25
C TYR A 449 -37.42 23.68 -4.13
N TYR A 450 -38.39 24.43 -3.61
CA TYR A 450 -39.63 24.81 -4.31
C TYR A 450 -39.72 26.32 -4.44
N ASN A 451 -40.00 26.74 -5.67
CA ASN A 451 -40.46 28.11 -5.94
C ASN A 451 -41.98 28.13 -6.01
N SER A 452 -42.61 28.87 -5.11
CA SER A 452 -44.06 29.06 -5.03
C SER A 452 -44.43 30.55 -5.05
N ILE A 453 -43.59 31.40 -5.67
CA ILE A 453 -43.82 32.82 -5.74
C ILE A 453 -44.94 33.14 -6.75
N VAL A 454 -45.92 33.92 -6.31
CA VAL A 454 -47.08 34.36 -7.14
C VAL A 454 -46.93 35.85 -7.46
N GLY A 455 -47.36 36.24 -8.69
CA GLY A 455 -47.42 37.65 -9.08
C GLY A 455 -46.10 38.34 -9.37
N GLY A 456 -44.99 37.60 -9.57
CA GLY A 456 -43.71 38.20 -9.92
C GLY A 456 -43.03 38.99 -8.76
N ALA A 457 -43.40 38.70 -7.53
CA ALA A 457 -42.88 39.39 -6.34
C ALA A 457 -41.35 39.33 -6.18
N ILE A 458 -40.71 38.27 -6.72
CA ILE A 458 -39.25 38.15 -6.91
C ILE A 458 -39.02 37.72 -8.36
N ASP A 459 -38.14 38.41 -9.05
CA ASP A 459 -37.71 38.05 -10.41
C ASP A 459 -36.97 36.71 -10.39
N ALA A 460 -37.21 35.86 -11.38
CA ALA A 460 -36.60 34.54 -11.49
C ALA A 460 -35.08 34.57 -11.49
N ARG A 461 -34.44 35.65 -11.97
CA ARG A 461 -32.98 35.84 -11.94
C ARG A 461 -32.39 35.83 -10.54
N PHE A 462 -33.15 36.07 -9.48
CA PHE A 462 -32.72 36.09 -8.10
C PHE A 462 -32.85 34.72 -7.39
N MET A 463 -33.56 33.76 -7.97
CA MET A 463 -33.73 32.42 -7.37
C MET A 463 -32.42 31.69 -7.14
N PRO A 464 -31.42 31.72 -8.06
CA PRO A 464 -30.12 31.11 -7.80
C PRO A 464 -29.35 31.74 -6.61
N ALA A 465 -29.54 33.03 -6.37
CA ALA A 465 -28.92 33.71 -5.23
C ALA A 465 -29.54 33.29 -3.89
N ILE A 466 -30.88 33.09 -3.88
CA ILE A 466 -31.63 32.55 -2.72
C ILE A 466 -31.12 31.13 -2.43
N LEU A 467 -31.06 30.28 -3.44
CA LEU A 467 -30.58 28.90 -3.32
C LEU A 467 -29.12 28.87 -2.78
N LYS A 468 -28.23 29.71 -3.31
CA LYS A 468 -26.86 29.84 -2.82
C LYS A 468 -26.83 30.15 -1.33
N GLY A 469 -27.65 31.11 -0.86
CA GLY A 469 -27.73 31.45 0.57
C GLY A 469 -28.24 30.28 1.44
N ILE A 470 -29.15 29.46 0.91
CA ILE A 470 -29.63 28.26 1.58
C ILE A 470 -28.50 27.23 1.67
N MET A 471 -27.81 26.97 0.58
CA MET A 471 -26.68 26.01 0.54
C MET A 471 -25.54 26.42 1.50
N GLU A 472 -25.22 27.72 1.57
CA GLU A 472 -24.23 28.24 2.52
C GLU A 472 -24.64 27.98 3.99
N LYS A 473 -25.96 28.02 4.28
CA LYS A 473 -26.47 27.67 5.62
C LYS A 473 -26.58 26.19 5.86
N MET A 474 -26.68 25.38 4.82
CA MET A 474 -26.61 23.93 4.94
C MET A 474 -25.18 23.43 5.12
N ASP A 475 -24.18 24.15 4.61
CA ASP A 475 -22.76 23.89 4.86
C ASP A 475 -22.36 24.18 6.33
N GLU A 476 -23.04 25.11 6.97
CA GLU A 476 -22.81 25.48 8.37
C GLU A 476 -24.15 25.57 9.10
N GLY A 477 -24.61 24.43 9.60
CA GLY A 477 -25.87 24.32 10.33
C GLY A 477 -25.90 25.23 11.58
N PRO A 478 -27.09 25.78 11.95
CA PRO A 478 -27.19 26.81 12.98
C PRO A 478 -27.00 26.29 14.42
N LEU A 479 -27.04 24.96 14.66
CA LEU A 479 -27.01 24.41 15.99
C LEU A 479 -25.58 24.11 16.48
N THR A 480 -24.81 23.38 15.68
CA THR A 480 -23.44 22.94 16.01
C THR A 480 -22.42 23.30 14.96
N GLY A 481 -22.84 23.92 13.85
CA GLY A 481 -22.02 24.16 12.68
C GLY A 481 -21.78 22.90 11.84
N SER A 482 -22.54 21.83 12.09
CA SER A 482 -22.47 20.60 11.30
C SER A 482 -23.29 20.74 10.02
N TYR A 483 -22.94 19.98 8.98
CA TYR A 483 -23.68 20.01 7.72
C TYR A 483 -25.15 19.58 7.93
N ALA A 484 -26.09 20.36 7.36
CA ALA A 484 -27.52 20.06 7.39
C ALA A 484 -27.92 19.20 6.19
N ARG A 485 -28.94 18.35 6.38
CA ARG A 485 -29.44 17.43 5.35
C ARG A 485 -30.94 17.17 5.47
N ASP A 486 -31.50 16.64 4.39
CA ASP A 486 -32.92 16.16 4.35
C ASP A 486 -33.89 17.25 4.75
N ILE A 487 -33.82 18.36 4.03
CA ILE A 487 -34.65 19.54 4.24
C ILE A 487 -35.37 19.88 2.93
N ARG A 488 -36.67 20.16 3.04
CA ARG A 488 -37.44 20.80 1.99
C ARG A 488 -37.59 22.28 2.30
N VAL A 489 -37.33 23.14 1.32
CA VAL A 489 -37.45 24.59 1.42
C VAL A 489 -38.45 25.07 0.38
N VAL A 490 -39.43 25.83 0.79
CA VAL A 490 -40.47 26.44 -0.08
C VAL A 490 -40.41 27.95 0.06
N ILE A 491 -40.08 28.64 -1.03
CA ILE A 491 -40.15 30.10 -1.12
C ILE A 491 -41.50 30.48 -1.61
N TYR A 492 -42.33 31.15 -0.76
CA TYR A 492 -43.71 31.43 -1.08
C TYR A 492 -44.02 32.91 -1.26
N TYR A 493 -43.17 33.82 -0.74
CA TYR A 493 -43.34 35.25 -0.89
C TYR A 493 -42.02 35.99 -0.79
N GLY A 494 -42.00 37.22 -1.26
CA GLY A 494 -40.86 38.13 -1.08
C GLY A 494 -41.14 39.49 -1.73
N LYS A 495 -40.15 40.38 -1.61
CA LYS A 495 -40.13 41.69 -2.27
C LYS A 495 -38.73 42.02 -2.75
N MET A 496 -38.66 42.62 -3.92
CA MET A 496 -37.42 43.16 -4.47
C MET A 496 -37.58 44.65 -4.75
N HIS A 497 -36.49 45.37 -4.82
CA HIS A 497 -36.53 46.74 -5.32
C HIS A 497 -36.58 46.69 -6.84
N PRO A 498 -37.57 47.30 -7.50
CA PRO A 498 -37.52 47.45 -8.94
C PRO A 498 -36.44 48.48 -9.26
N VAL A 499 -35.34 48.05 -9.84
CA VAL A 499 -34.29 48.92 -10.37
C VAL A 499 -34.43 48.92 -11.86
#